data_8bc357c5222575093e0620fccfa1a8fa
#
_entry.id   8bc357c5222575093e0620fccfa1a8fa
#
_cell.length_a   1.000
_cell.length_b   1.000
_cell.length_c   1.000
_cell.angle_alpha   90.00
_cell.angle_beta   90.00
_cell.angle_gamma   90.00
#
_symmetry.space_group_name_H-M   'P 1'
#
loop_
_entity.id
_entity.type
_entity.pdbx_description
1 polymer ?
#
loop_
_entity_poly.entity_id
_entity_poly.type
_entity_poly.pdbx_seq_one_letter_code
_entity_poly.pdbx_strand_id
1 'polypeptide(L)'
;MVLQKSGSRNEEQVKVRGFDSRQVPVYFDGVPIYVPYDGNLDLARILTNNLGAVEVSKGYSSLLQGPNQMGGAINITTQKPTKPLEASLGYRQGWSRSQDNAYDMHASFAASSDLGYLQVSGSQLKQDFLGLPHGVNNDIAGKHGKMINSSADDKRGIVKLGFTPRENDEYTLTYIKQDGEKDNPPYSGNSGQKITLLAVARV
;
A
#
# COMPACT_ATOMS: atom_id res chain seq x y z
N MET A 1 1.86 16.34 -6.91
CA MET A 1 1.78 15.27 -5.92
C MET A 1 3.18 14.97 -5.45
N VAL A 2 3.40 14.91 -4.17
CA VAL A 2 4.71 14.62 -3.56
C VAL A 2 4.49 13.53 -2.51
N LEU A 3 5.36 12.51 -2.50
CA LEU A 3 5.44 11.54 -1.41
C LEU A 3 6.41 12.09 -0.35
N GLN A 4 6.00 12.08 0.90
CA GLN A 4 6.82 12.55 2.00
C GLN A 4 6.80 11.52 3.13
N LYS A 5 7.97 11.19 3.66
CA LYS A 5 8.09 10.38 4.87
C LYS A 5 7.77 11.21 6.11
N SER A 6 6.88 10.71 6.96
CA SER A 6 6.66 11.27 8.29
C SER A 6 7.80 10.87 9.20
N GLY A 7 8.47 11.85 9.83
CA GLY A 7 9.59 11.58 10.73
C GLY A 7 9.22 10.83 12.01
N SER A 8 7.98 10.98 12.50
CA SER A 8 7.55 10.43 13.80
C SER A 8 7.03 8.98 13.72
N ARG A 9 6.56 8.54 12.56
CA ARG A 9 5.93 7.22 12.41
C ARG A 9 6.49 6.40 11.25
N ASN A 10 7.50 6.90 10.54
CA ASN A 10 8.04 6.26 9.33
C ASN A 10 6.95 5.96 8.28
N GLU A 11 5.88 6.74 8.24
CA GLU A 11 4.78 6.58 7.29
C GLU A 11 5.07 7.35 6.01
N GLU A 12 4.78 6.76 4.87
CA GLU A 12 4.80 7.47 3.59
C GLU A 12 3.43 8.10 3.34
N GLN A 13 3.41 9.42 3.35
CA GLN A 13 2.21 10.21 3.13
C GLN A 13 2.25 10.90 1.78
N VAL A 14 1.07 11.04 1.17
CA VAL A 14 0.92 11.83 -0.05
C VAL A 14 0.58 13.28 0.30
N LYS A 15 1.16 14.19 -0.46
CA LYS A 15 0.74 15.60 -0.46
C LYS A 15 0.28 16.01 -1.86
N VAL A 16 -0.92 16.56 -1.92
CA VAL A 16 -1.51 17.10 -3.15
C VAL A 16 -1.83 18.57 -2.92
N ARG A 17 -1.19 19.47 -3.67
CA ARG A 17 -1.35 20.93 -3.52
C ARG A 17 -1.14 21.47 -2.10
N GLY A 18 -0.24 20.84 -1.32
CA GLY A 18 0.02 21.21 0.07
C GLY A 18 -0.89 20.56 1.10
N PHE A 19 -1.96 19.92 0.69
CA PHE A 19 -2.85 19.14 1.57
C PHE A 19 -2.25 17.76 1.87
N ASP A 20 -2.38 17.30 3.10
CA ASP A 20 -1.91 16.00 3.56
C ASP A 20 -2.98 14.89 3.40
N SER A 21 -2.65 13.66 3.82
CA SER A 21 -3.52 12.50 3.70
C SER A 21 -4.89 12.64 4.39
N ARG A 22 -5.03 13.54 5.36
CA ARG A 22 -6.31 13.79 6.04
C ARG A 22 -7.28 14.62 5.21
N GLN A 23 -6.75 15.39 4.25
CA GLN A 23 -7.52 16.22 3.32
C GLN A 23 -7.47 15.70 1.87
N VAL A 24 -6.82 14.56 1.65
CA VAL A 24 -6.75 13.85 0.38
C VAL A 24 -7.06 12.38 0.65
N PRO A 25 -8.34 12.01 0.78
CA PRO A 25 -8.72 10.64 1.05
C PRO A 25 -8.25 9.69 -0.05
N VAL A 26 -7.86 8.49 0.35
CA VAL A 26 -7.46 7.40 -0.54
C VAL A 26 -8.56 6.35 -0.54
N TYR A 27 -8.93 5.93 -1.74
CA TYR A 27 -9.91 4.87 -1.97
C TYR A 27 -9.24 3.66 -2.59
N PHE A 28 -9.71 2.48 -2.24
CA PHE A 28 -9.33 1.23 -2.86
C PHE A 28 -10.58 0.59 -3.46
N ASP A 29 -10.62 0.46 -4.78
CA ASP A 29 -11.82 0.07 -5.53
C ASP A 29 -13.09 0.89 -5.14
N GLY A 30 -12.92 2.20 -4.95
CA GLY A 30 -13.99 3.12 -4.56
C GLY A 30 -14.34 3.13 -3.07
N VAL A 31 -13.73 2.28 -2.26
CA VAL A 31 -13.94 2.23 -0.81
C VAL A 31 -12.86 3.04 -0.10
N PRO A 32 -13.23 3.98 0.80
CA PRO A 32 -12.25 4.78 1.51
C PRO A 32 -11.40 3.91 2.45
N ILE A 33 -10.08 4.06 2.36
CA ILE A 33 -9.11 3.39 3.23
C ILE A 33 -8.36 4.45 4.03
N TYR A 34 -8.49 4.40 5.34
CA TYR A 34 -7.76 5.28 6.25
C TYR A 34 -7.75 4.67 7.65
N VAL A 35 -6.84 5.10 8.49
CA VAL A 35 -6.86 4.74 9.91
C VAL A 35 -7.97 5.56 10.60
N PRO A 36 -9.00 4.94 11.17
CA PRO A 36 -10.16 5.65 11.74
C PRO A 36 -9.79 6.63 12.85
N TYR A 37 -8.68 6.39 13.53
CA TYR A 37 -8.23 7.20 14.66
C TYR A 37 -7.74 8.60 14.25
N ASP A 38 -6.96 8.73 13.17
CA ASP A 38 -6.33 9.99 12.79
C ASP A 38 -6.45 10.36 11.30
N GLY A 39 -7.13 9.52 10.52
CA GLY A 39 -7.31 9.73 9.09
C GLY A 39 -6.05 9.53 8.24
N ASN A 40 -4.95 9.08 8.83
CA ASN A 40 -3.71 8.83 8.10
C ASN A 40 -3.73 7.46 7.41
N LEU A 41 -2.91 7.36 6.36
CA LEU A 41 -2.65 6.13 5.65
C LEU A 41 -1.17 6.06 5.33
N ASP A 42 -0.52 4.95 5.69
CA ASP A 42 0.85 4.67 5.25
C ASP A 42 0.82 4.04 3.85
N LEU A 43 1.12 4.84 2.84
CA LEU A 43 1.13 4.39 1.45
C LEU A 43 2.23 3.37 1.17
N ALA A 44 3.30 3.32 1.96
CA ALA A 44 4.35 2.31 1.80
C ALA A 44 3.82 0.88 2.06
N ARG A 45 2.71 0.74 2.75
CA ARG A 45 2.06 -0.55 3.04
C ARG A 45 1.06 -1.00 1.97
N ILE A 46 0.81 -0.17 0.97
CA ILE A 46 -0.04 -0.56 -0.16
C ILE A 46 0.82 -1.33 -1.16
N LEU A 47 0.70 -2.67 -1.11
CA LEU A 47 1.38 -3.54 -2.05
C LEU A 47 0.81 -3.32 -3.46
N THR A 48 1.68 -3.01 -4.42
CA THR A 48 1.30 -2.55 -5.76
C THR A 48 1.09 -3.69 -6.77
N ASN A 49 1.28 -4.92 -6.32
CA ASN A 49 1.12 -6.12 -7.15
C ASN A 49 -0.37 -6.39 -7.38
N ASN A 50 -0.95 -6.16 -8.45
CA ASN A 50 -2.38 -6.29 -8.78
C ASN A 50 -3.14 -4.95 -8.83
N LEU A 51 -2.43 -3.85 -8.99
CA LEU A 51 -3.07 -2.57 -9.27
C LEU A 51 -3.30 -2.42 -10.78
N GLY A 52 -4.51 -2.02 -11.14
CA GLY A 52 -4.88 -1.68 -12.52
C GLY A 52 -4.65 -0.20 -12.82
N ALA A 53 -5.06 0.68 -11.91
CA ALA A 53 -4.94 2.11 -12.09
C ALA A 53 -4.79 2.85 -10.76
N VAL A 54 -4.18 4.03 -10.83
CA VAL A 54 -4.18 5.02 -9.75
C VAL A 54 -4.66 6.34 -10.33
N GLU A 55 -5.84 6.76 -9.92
CA GLU A 55 -6.47 8.00 -10.37
C GLU A 55 -6.30 9.08 -9.30
N VAL A 56 -5.81 10.24 -9.70
CA VAL A 56 -5.63 11.39 -8.80
C VAL A 56 -6.50 12.54 -9.26
N SER A 57 -7.58 12.78 -8.54
CA SER A 57 -8.42 13.96 -8.69
C SER A 57 -7.81 15.13 -7.91
N LYS A 58 -7.60 16.27 -8.56
CA LYS A 58 -7.01 17.47 -7.95
C LYS A 58 -8.06 18.55 -7.77
N GLY A 59 -8.22 19.05 -6.53
CA GLY A 59 -9.20 20.05 -6.18
C GLY A 59 -10.53 19.43 -5.75
N TYR A 60 -11.62 20.19 -5.87
CA TYR A 60 -12.94 19.72 -5.47
C TYR A 60 -13.34 18.48 -6.25
N SER A 61 -13.64 17.41 -5.55
CA SER A 61 -14.14 16.18 -6.11
C SER A 61 -15.64 16.00 -5.80
N SER A 62 -16.27 15.02 -6.43
CA SER A 62 -17.71 14.78 -6.30
C SER A 62 -18.15 14.56 -4.86
N LEU A 63 -19.28 15.08 -4.46
CA LEU A 63 -19.93 14.79 -3.15
C LEU A 63 -20.14 13.29 -2.92
N LEU A 64 -20.21 12.50 -3.98
CA LEU A 64 -20.33 11.04 -3.90
C LEU A 64 -19.09 10.36 -3.31
N GLN A 65 -17.95 11.04 -3.31
CA GLN A 65 -16.70 10.53 -2.75
C GLN A 65 -16.52 10.84 -1.24
N GLY A 66 -17.52 11.44 -0.59
CA GLY A 66 -17.52 11.67 0.85
C GLY A 66 -16.75 12.93 1.31
N PRO A 67 -16.49 13.08 2.60
CA PRO A 67 -15.90 14.27 3.20
C PRO A 67 -14.36 14.33 3.03
N ASN A 68 -13.77 15.44 3.48
CA ASN A 68 -12.31 15.66 3.59
C ASN A 68 -11.53 15.71 2.25
N GLN A 69 -12.15 16.20 1.19
CA GLN A 69 -11.55 16.24 -0.15
C GLN A 69 -11.02 17.63 -0.53
N MET A 70 -10.52 18.39 0.41
CA MET A 70 -10.04 19.75 0.17
C MET A 70 -8.88 19.81 -0.83
N GLY A 71 -7.99 18.82 -0.79
CA GLY A 71 -6.85 18.70 -1.70
C GLY A 71 -7.12 17.88 -2.96
N GLY A 72 -8.22 17.13 -2.97
CA GLY A 72 -8.57 16.17 -4.00
C GLY A 72 -8.81 14.77 -3.43
N ALA A 73 -8.74 13.74 -4.27
CA ALA A 73 -8.88 12.34 -3.88
C ALA A 73 -7.96 11.44 -4.71
N ILE A 74 -7.59 10.29 -4.15
CA ILE A 74 -6.82 9.26 -4.83
C ILE A 74 -7.66 7.99 -4.84
N ASN A 75 -7.91 7.42 -6.01
CA ASN A 75 -8.55 6.12 -6.15
C ASN A 75 -7.55 5.11 -6.71
N ILE A 76 -7.36 4.02 -6.00
CA ILE A 76 -6.50 2.90 -6.38
C ILE A 76 -7.42 1.76 -6.78
N THR A 77 -7.36 1.37 -8.05
CA THR A 77 -8.24 0.34 -8.61
C THR A 77 -7.43 -0.94 -8.85
N THR A 78 -7.97 -2.08 -8.44
CA THR A 78 -7.38 -3.39 -8.74
C THR A 78 -7.55 -3.73 -10.22
N GLN A 79 -6.59 -4.48 -10.75
CA GLN A 79 -6.67 -4.99 -12.11
C GLN A 79 -7.86 -5.93 -12.24
N LYS A 80 -8.65 -5.77 -13.31
CA LYS A 80 -9.70 -6.73 -13.69
C LYS A 80 -9.15 -7.73 -14.72
N PRO A 81 -9.58 -8.99 -14.69
CA PRO A 81 -9.18 -9.94 -15.70
C PRO A 81 -9.72 -9.53 -17.08
N THR A 82 -8.88 -9.66 -18.08
CA THR A 82 -9.19 -9.36 -19.49
C THR A 82 -9.29 -10.61 -20.35
N LYS A 83 -8.82 -11.75 -19.83
CA LYS A 83 -8.85 -13.04 -20.50
C LYS A 83 -9.64 -14.04 -19.66
N PRO A 84 -10.19 -15.11 -20.28
CA PRO A 84 -10.92 -16.15 -19.57
C PRO A 84 -10.13 -16.79 -18.43
N LEU A 85 -8.81 -16.87 -18.57
CA LEU A 85 -7.90 -17.36 -17.54
C LEU A 85 -6.61 -16.54 -17.55
N GLU A 86 -6.23 -16.03 -16.39
CA GLU A 86 -4.98 -15.28 -16.20
C GLU A 86 -4.29 -15.76 -14.92
N ALA A 87 -2.98 -15.88 -14.98
CA ALA A 87 -2.15 -16.13 -13.81
C ALA A 87 -0.88 -15.31 -13.91
N SER A 88 -0.39 -14.83 -12.78
CA SER A 88 0.92 -14.15 -12.69
C SER A 88 1.67 -14.60 -11.45
N LEU A 89 2.98 -14.67 -11.59
CA LEU A 89 3.91 -14.94 -10.52
C LEU A 89 5.10 -13.98 -10.66
N GLY A 90 5.49 -13.34 -9.61
CA GLY A 90 6.64 -12.44 -9.62
C GLY A 90 7.45 -12.50 -8.34
N TYR A 91 8.75 -12.32 -8.51
CA TYR A 91 9.71 -12.20 -7.43
C TYR A 91 10.71 -11.09 -7.75
N ARG A 92 10.95 -10.22 -6.80
CA ARG A 92 11.96 -9.16 -6.88
C ARG A 92 12.85 -9.21 -5.66
N GLN A 93 14.15 -9.08 -5.88
CA GLN A 93 15.16 -9.00 -4.83
C GLN A 93 15.75 -7.60 -4.80
N GLY A 94 15.83 -7.02 -3.61
CA GLY A 94 16.50 -5.75 -3.37
C GLY A 94 17.86 -5.94 -2.71
N TRP A 95 18.82 -5.11 -3.07
CA TRP A 95 20.16 -5.09 -2.47
C TRP A 95 20.50 -3.69 -1.99
N SER A 96 21.14 -3.61 -0.85
CA SER A 96 21.77 -2.40 -0.33
C SER A 96 23.22 -2.69 0.01
N ARG A 97 24.15 -1.96 -0.64
CA ARG A 97 25.60 -2.16 -0.46
C ARG A 97 26.05 -3.61 -0.63
N SER A 98 25.57 -4.28 -1.68
CA SER A 98 25.86 -5.68 -2.00
C SER A 98 25.38 -6.69 -0.92
N GLN A 99 24.45 -6.28 -0.06
CA GLN A 99 23.77 -7.16 0.87
C GLN A 99 22.27 -7.23 0.49
N ASP A 100 21.71 -8.43 0.57
CA ASP A 100 20.28 -8.62 0.43
C ASP A 100 19.57 -7.87 1.56
N ASN A 101 18.63 -7.01 1.19
CA ASN A 101 17.92 -6.21 2.19
C ASN A 101 16.39 -6.22 2.04
N ALA A 102 15.89 -6.69 0.92
CA ALA A 102 14.45 -6.75 0.69
C ALA A 102 14.08 -7.81 -0.34
N TYR A 103 12.90 -8.36 -0.25
CA TYR A 103 12.27 -9.08 -1.34
C TYR A 103 10.77 -8.74 -1.44
N ASP A 104 10.26 -8.84 -2.64
CA ASP A 104 8.84 -8.74 -2.96
C ASP A 104 8.46 -9.97 -3.78
N MET A 105 7.43 -10.67 -3.34
CA MET A 105 6.88 -11.79 -4.08
C MET A 105 5.37 -11.68 -4.18
N HIS A 106 4.83 -12.09 -5.31
CA HIS A 106 3.39 -12.12 -5.52
C HIS A 106 2.97 -13.24 -6.44
N ALA A 107 1.74 -13.68 -6.23
CA ALA A 107 1.03 -14.58 -7.13
C ALA A 107 -0.39 -14.08 -7.30
N SER A 108 -0.93 -14.20 -8.50
CA SER A 108 -2.34 -13.95 -8.77
C SER A 108 -2.91 -14.96 -9.75
N PHE A 109 -4.18 -15.22 -9.59
CA PHE A 109 -4.99 -16.05 -10.46
C PHE A 109 -6.32 -15.36 -10.68
N ALA A 110 -6.80 -15.37 -11.91
CA ALA A 110 -8.11 -14.83 -12.24
C ALA A 110 -8.77 -15.70 -13.32
N ALA A 111 -10.07 -15.88 -13.17
CA ALA A 111 -10.92 -16.53 -14.17
C ALA A 111 -12.12 -15.61 -14.45
N SER A 112 -12.47 -15.44 -15.71
CA SER A 112 -13.60 -14.62 -16.13
C SER A 112 -14.47 -15.32 -17.16
N SER A 113 -15.76 -14.97 -17.14
CA SER A 113 -16.80 -15.40 -18.08
C SER A 113 -17.70 -14.21 -18.40
N ASP A 114 -18.67 -14.41 -19.29
CA ASP A 114 -19.64 -13.38 -19.65
C ASP A 114 -20.51 -12.91 -18.46
N LEU A 115 -20.66 -13.76 -17.43
CA LEU A 115 -21.47 -13.47 -16.25
C LEU A 115 -20.69 -12.87 -15.08
N GLY A 116 -19.35 -12.87 -15.14
CA GLY A 116 -18.56 -12.34 -14.06
C GLY A 116 -17.16 -12.93 -13.95
N TYR A 117 -16.48 -12.68 -12.85
CA TYR A 117 -15.11 -13.10 -12.64
C TYR A 117 -14.79 -13.42 -11.18
N LEU A 118 -13.78 -14.27 -11.00
CA LEU A 118 -13.10 -14.53 -9.73
C LEU A 118 -11.65 -14.12 -9.87
N GLN A 119 -11.14 -13.40 -8.86
CA GLN A 119 -9.73 -13.07 -8.76
C GLN A 119 -9.21 -13.36 -7.36
N VAL A 120 -8.07 -14.03 -7.29
CA VAL A 120 -7.36 -14.32 -6.04
C VAL A 120 -5.93 -13.86 -6.19
N SER A 121 -5.42 -13.10 -5.23
CA SER A 121 -4.02 -12.69 -5.24
C SER A 121 -3.43 -12.71 -3.83
N GLY A 122 -2.15 -13.03 -3.76
CA GLY A 122 -1.34 -12.97 -2.56
C GLY A 122 -0.04 -12.25 -2.84
N SER A 123 0.44 -11.47 -1.89
CA SER A 123 1.71 -10.76 -2.00
C SER A 123 2.39 -10.61 -0.65
N GLN A 124 3.72 -10.61 -0.65
CA GLN A 124 4.54 -10.30 0.51
C GLN A 124 5.67 -9.36 0.10
N LEU A 125 5.84 -8.30 0.87
CA LEU A 125 7.00 -7.41 0.81
C LEU A 125 7.73 -7.52 2.14
N LYS A 126 9.00 -7.94 2.11
CA LYS A 126 9.85 -7.96 3.29
C LYS A 126 11.08 -7.11 3.05
N GLN A 127 11.40 -6.28 4.03
CA GLN A 127 12.59 -5.46 4.07
C GLN A 127 13.28 -5.67 5.42
N ASP A 128 14.51 -6.14 5.42
CA ASP A 128 15.24 -6.42 6.65
C ASP A 128 15.88 -5.15 7.24
N PHE A 129 16.30 -4.22 6.40
CA PHE A 129 16.86 -2.94 6.82
C PHE A 129 16.83 -1.90 5.72
N LEU A 130 16.90 -0.62 6.10
CA LEU A 130 17.20 0.49 5.18
C LEU A 130 18.71 0.71 5.12
N GLY A 131 19.23 0.90 3.91
CA GLY A 131 20.65 1.23 3.71
C GLY A 131 20.98 2.63 4.21
N LEU A 132 22.05 2.76 4.98
CA LEU A 132 22.58 4.07 5.39
C LEU A 132 23.47 4.67 4.28
N PRO A 133 23.50 6.02 4.13
CA PRO A 133 24.46 6.69 3.28
C PRO A 133 25.91 6.38 3.66
N HIS A 134 26.84 6.60 2.72
CA HIS A 134 28.25 6.45 3.00
C HIS A 134 28.70 7.43 4.12
N GLY A 135 29.56 6.95 5.02
CA GLY A 135 30.10 7.75 6.11
C GLY A 135 29.23 7.82 7.36
N VAL A 136 27.97 7.37 7.31
CA VAL A 136 27.11 7.27 8.49
C VAL A 136 27.39 5.95 9.20
N ASN A 137 27.93 6.04 10.42
CA ASN A 137 28.21 4.90 11.29
C ASN A 137 28.21 5.39 12.74
N ASN A 138 27.08 5.29 13.42
CA ASN A 138 26.93 5.67 14.82
C ASN A 138 25.85 4.83 15.52
N ASP A 139 25.84 4.88 16.84
CA ASP A 139 24.95 4.04 17.65
C ASP A 139 23.47 4.46 17.56
N ILE A 140 23.19 5.66 17.10
CA ILE A 140 21.83 6.20 16.99
C ILE A 140 21.22 5.80 15.64
N ALA A 141 21.92 6.05 14.53
CA ALA A 141 21.38 5.81 13.20
C ALA A 141 21.58 4.36 12.74
N GLY A 142 22.71 3.75 13.11
CA GLY A 142 23.05 2.39 12.74
C GLY A 142 24.51 2.21 12.36
N LYS A 143 24.90 0.96 12.13
CA LYS A 143 26.28 0.55 11.82
C LYS A 143 26.35 -0.35 10.60
N HIS A 144 27.54 -0.48 10.03
CA HIS A 144 27.81 -1.36 8.88
C HIS A 144 26.88 -1.14 7.69
N GLY A 145 26.44 0.11 7.49
CA GLY A 145 25.56 0.48 6.40
C GLY A 145 24.08 0.10 6.58
N LYS A 146 23.71 -0.38 7.76
CA LYS A 146 22.32 -0.76 8.10
C LYS A 146 21.73 0.21 9.10
N MET A 147 20.54 0.73 8.79
CA MET A 147 19.78 1.55 9.72
C MET A 147 19.11 0.64 10.75
N ILE A 148 19.18 1.00 12.03
CA ILE A 148 18.52 0.26 13.11
C ILE A 148 17.00 0.49 13.05
N ASN A 149 16.21 -0.49 13.53
CA ASN A 149 14.75 -0.44 13.59
C ASN A 149 14.12 0.04 12.26
N SER A 150 14.53 -0.58 11.15
CA SER A 150 14.08 -0.19 9.82
C SER A 150 13.54 -1.35 8.99
N SER A 151 13.21 -2.45 9.65
CA SER A 151 12.60 -3.61 9.01
C SER A 151 11.11 -3.38 8.73
N ALA A 152 10.59 -4.09 7.74
CA ALA A 152 9.17 -4.16 7.42
C ALA A 152 8.85 -5.55 6.84
N ASP A 153 7.73 -6.13 7.22
CA ASP A 153 7.17 -7.35 6.61
C ASP A 153 5.67 -7.15 6.47
N ASP A 154 5.20 -7.02 5.25
CA ASP A 154 3.79 -6.83 4.92
C ASP A 154 3.31 -7.97 4.02
N LYS A 155 2.23 -8.65 4.42
CA LYS A 155 1.57 -9.73 3.68
C LYS A 155 0.14 -9.32 3.39
N ARG A 156 -0.31 -9.54 2.16
CA ARG A 156 -1.67 -9.23 1.74
C ARG A 156 -2.26 -10.34 0.89
N GLY A 157 -3.50 -10.71 1.21
CA GLY A 157 -4.35 -11.56 0.39
C GLY A 157 -5.60 -10.80 -0.05
N ILE A 158 -6.00 -10.95 -1.29
CA ILE A 158 -7.22 -10.37 -1.87
C ILE A 158 -7.99 -11.48 -2.57
N VAL A 159 -9.29 -11.56 -2.30
CA VAL A 159 -10.25 -12.34 -3.07
C VAL A 159 -11.32 -11.38 -3.56
N LYS A 160 -11.55 -11.34 -4.88
CA LYS A 160 -12.55 -10.49 -5.52
C LYS A 160 -13.47 -11.33 -6.40
N LEU A 161 -14.76 -11.17 -6.18
CA LEU A 161 -15.82 -11.73 -7.01
C LEU A 161 -16.54 -10.58 -7.73
N GLY A 162 -16.69 -10.68 -9.02
CA GLY A 162 -17.46 -9.74 -9.81
C GLY A 162 -18.62 -10.49 -10.50
N PHE A 163 -19.80 -9.91 -10.48
CA PHE A 163 -20.98 -10.39 -11.19
C PHE A 163 -21.47 -9.30 -12.14
N THR A 164 -21.52 -9.60 -13.42
CA THR A 164 -21.85 -8.66 -14.51
C THR A 164 -23.05 -9.15 -15.30
N PRO A 165 -24.28 -9.04 -14.75
CA PRO A 165 -25.48 -9.58 -15.38
C PRO A 165 -25.87 -8.83 -16.68
N ARG A 166 -25.40 -7.60 -16.86
CA ARG A 166 -25.59 -6.75 -18.04
C ARG A 166 -24.35 -5.92 -18.31
N GLU A 167 -24.19 -5.41 -19.52
CA GLU A 167 -23.00 -4.63 -19.93
C GLU A 167 -22.66 -3.43 -19.03
N ASN A 168 -23.65 -2.81 -18.38
CA ASN A 168 -23.46 -1.62 -17.54
C ASN A 168 -23.68 -1.89 -16.06
N ASP A 169 -23.95 -3.13 -15.64
CA ASP A 169 -24.21 -3.50 -14.26
C ASP A 169 -23.08 -4.38 -13.74
N GLU A 170 -22.37 -3.95 -12.73
CA GLU A 170 -21.35 -4.74 -12.05
C GLU A 170 -21.55 -4.71 -10.54
N TYR A 171 -21.61 -5.89 -9.96
CA TYR A 171 -21.65 -6.10 -8.50
C TYR A 171 -20.34 -6.76 -8.08
N THR A 172 -19.62 -6.16 -7.14
CA THR A 172 -18.36 -6.71 -6.68
C THR A 172 -18.37 -6.98 -5.18
N LEU A 173 -17.80 -8.13 -4.81
CA LEU A 173 -17.49 -8.46 -3.43
C LEU A 173 -15.98 -8.63 -3.30
N THR A 174 -15.34 -7.81 -2.49
CA THR A 174 -13.90 -7.87 -2.27
C THR A 174 -13.61 -8.17 -0.81
N TYR A 175 -12.81 -9.20 -0.57
CA TYR A 175 -12.26 -9.51 0.74
C TYR A 175 -10.76 -9.26 0.72
N ILE A 176 -10.29 -8.42 1.64
CA ILE A 176 -8.87 -8.09 1.79
C ILE A 176 -8.44 -8.45 3.20
N LYS A 177 -7.38 -9.24 3.30
CA LYS A 177 -6.67 -9.46 4.57
C LYS A 177 -5.24 -8.98 4.40
N GLN A 178 -4.81 -8.10 5.29
CA GLN A 178 -3.43 -7.63 5.36
C GLN A 178 -2.93 -7.72 6.79
N ASP A 179 -1.77 -8.34 6.93
CA ASP A 179 -1.02 -8.42 8.18
C ASP A 179 0.38 -7.84 7.95
N GLY A 180 0.93 -7.10 8.90
CA GLY A 180 2.28 -6.60 8.72
C GLY A 180 2.86 -5.96 9.97
N GLU A 181 4.19 -6.00 10.01
CA GLU A 181 5.02 -5.36 11.04
C GLU A 181 5.95 -4.35 10.36
N LYS A 182 6.13 -3.21 10.99
CA LYS A 182 7.05 -2.18 10.52
C LYS A 182 7.75 -1.55 11.71
N ASP A 183 9.06 -1.51 11.65
CA ASP A 183 9.86 -0.82 12.63
C ASP A 183 9.85 0.70 12.38
N ASN A 184 10.06 1.46 13.44
CA ASN A 184 10.19 2.90 13.36
C ASN A 184 11.65 3.30 13.58
N PRO A 185 12.38 3.72 12.53
CA PRO A 185 13.77 4.15 12.65
C PRO A 185 13.92 5.35 13.58
N PRO A 186 15.08 5.51 14.20
CA PRO A 186 15.35 6.68 15.02
C PRO A 186 15.37 7.97 14.19
N TYR A 187 14.82 9.04 14.73
CA TYR A 187 14.87 10.39 14.18
C TYR A 187 15.17 11.39 15.32
N SER A 188 15.36 12.65 15.00
CA SER A 188 15.66 13.69 16.00
C SER A 188 14.50 13.87 17.02
N GLY A 189 14.40 13.07 18.02
CA GLY A 189 13.33 13.10 19.04
C GLY A 189 12.76 11.73 19.39
N ASN A 190 13.27 10.66 18.77
CA ASN A 190 12.86 9.29 19.06
C ASN A 190 14.04 8.32 18.91
N SER A 191 14.17 7.37 19.84
CA SER A 191 15.20 6.32 19.80
C SER A 191 14.85 5.15 18.84
N GLY A 192 13.67 5.17 18.20
CA GLY A 192 13.15 4.10 17.36
C GLY A 192 12.35 3.06 18.15
N GLN A 193 11.28 2.56 17.57
CA GLN A 193 10.38 1.58 18.17
C GLN A 193 9.91 0.57 17.13
N LYS A 194 9.62 -0.65 17.57
CA LYS A 194 8.91 -1.64 16.76
C LYS A 194 7.41 -1.41 16.89
N ILE A 195 6.72 -1.26 15.75
CA ILE A 195 5.27 -1.09 15.70
C ILE A 195 4.67 -2.28 14.94
N THR A 196 3.82 -3.04 15.62
CA THR A 196 3.02 -4.10 15.01
C THR A 196 1.63 -3.55 14.70
N LEU A 197 1.22 -3.62 13.44
CA LEU A 197 -0.12 -3.22 13.00
C LEU A 197 -0.82 -4.42 12.37
N LEU A 198 -1.98 -4.75 12.90
CA LEU A 198 -2.90 -5.73 12.32
C LEU A 198 -4.07 -4.97 11.69
N ALA A 199 -4.23 -5.07 10.38
CA ALA A 199 -5.39 -4.51 9.68
C ALA A 199 -6.19 -5.63 9.02
N VAL A 200 -7.46 -5.75 9.38
CA VAL A 200 -8.42 -6.61 8.70
C VAL A 200 -9.53 -5.71 8.17
N ALA A 201 -9.63 -5.58 6.84
CA ALA A 201 -10.73 -4.89 6.20
C ALA A 201 -11.69 -5.92 5.59
N ARG A 202 -12.97 -5.82 5.95
CA ARG A 202 -14.08 -6.51 5.29
C ARG A 202 -14.90 -5.44 4.57
N VAL A 203 -15.01 -5.56 3.27
CA VAL A 203 -15.81 -4.67 2.41
C VAL A 203 -16.90 -5.50 1.76
#